data_f6a60ab6f1db60559021350aa9b7ec82
#
_entry.id   f6a60ab6f1db60559021350aa9b7ec82
#
_cell.length_a   1.000
_cell.length_b   1.000
_cell.length_c   1.000
_cell.angle_alpha   90.00
_cell.angle_beta   90.00
_cell.angle_gamma   90.00
#
_symmetry.space_group_name_H-M   'P 1'
#
loop_
_entity.id
_entity.type
_entity.pdbx_description
1 polymer ?
#
loop_
_entity_poly.entity_id
_entity_poly.type
_entity_poly.pdbx_seq_one_letter_code
_entity_poly.pdbx_strand_id
1 'polypeptide(L)'
;PTIIYVYGGPHAHNVDARWNYSSRGWETYMAEKGYLLFILDNRGSENRGKAFEQATFRQLGQVEMKDQMKGVEYLKTLPYVDADKIGVHGWSFGGFMTISLMTNYPDVFKVGVAGGPVIDWHWYEVMYGERYMDTPQTNPEGYKKTSLLYQAKNLKGKLQIIQGLNDVTVVPQHCLTFLKACIAAGTQPDFFVYPGEPHNMRGHQSTHLHERISNYFFDYLK
;
A
#
# COMPACT_ATOMS: atom_id res chain seq x y z
N PRO A 1 -9.07 -10.74 -13.27
CA PRO A 1 -8.79 -9.85 -12.12
C PRO A 1 -7.37 -9.30 -12.21
N THR A 2 -7.19 -8.08 -11.68
CA THR A 2 -5.90 -7.37 -11.70
C THR A 2 -5.48 -7.01 -10.28
N ILE A 3 -4.21 -7.26 -9.95
CA ILE A 3 -3.60 -6.81 -8.70
C ILE A 3 -2.56 -5.73 -9.02
N ILE A 4 -2.73 -4.56 -8.44
CA ILE A 4 -1.72 -3.51 -8.48
C ILE A 4 -0.79 -3.73 -7.30
N TYR A 5 0.48 -4.00 -7.57
CA TYR A 5 1.50 -3.96 -6.54
C TYR A 5 2.04 -2.52 -6.43
N VAL A 6 1.97 -1.94 -5.26
CA VAL A 6 2.42 -0.57 -5.01
C VAL A 6 3.41 -0.53 -3.85
N TYR A 7 4.56 0.11 -4.04
CA TYR A 7 5.32 0.67 -2.94
C TYR A 7 5.07 2.17 -2.84
N GLY A 8 5.40 2.92 -3.87
CA GLY A 8 5.04 4.33 -4.06
C GLY A 8 5.89 5.33 -3.30
N GLY A 9 6.65 4.89 -2.31
CA GLY A 9 7.42 5.76 -1.43
C GLY A 9 8.55 6.54 -2.13
N PRO A 10 9.03 7.62 -1.49
CA PRO A 10 10.14 8.41 -2.00
C PRO A 10 11.36 7.56 -2.32
N HIS A 11 12.00 7.84 -3.46
CA HIS A 11 13.15 7.12 -4.02
C HIS A 11 12.93 5.64 -4.34
N ALA A 12 11.70 5.12 -4.22
CA ALA A 12 11.41 3.76 -4.62
C ALA A 12 11.44 3.61 -6.14
N HIS A 13 12.06 2.53 -6.60
CA HIS A 13 12.14 2.21 -8.02
C HIS A 13 11.88 0.71 -8.18
N ASN A 14 10.72 0.36 -8.72
CA ASN A 14 10.28 -1.03 -8.87
C ASN A 14 10.38 -1.51 -10.32
N VAL A 15 10.15 -0.62 -11.29
CA VAL A 15 10.11 -0.97 -12.72
C VAL A 15 11.49 -0.76 -13.34
N ASP A 16 12.11 -1.84 -13.80
CA ASP A 16 13.45 -1.82 -14.38
C ASP A 16 13.47 -2.58 -15.73
N ALA A 17 14.44 -2.26 -16.58
CA ALA A 17 14.65 -2.93 -17.86
C ALA A 17 15.36 -4.28 -17.75
N ARG A 18 15.62 -4.78 -16.54
CA ARG A 18 16.25 -6.08 -16.31
C ARG A 18 15.23 -7.23 -16.37
N TRP A 19 15.71 -8.39 -16.78
CA TRP A 19 14.89 -9.59 -16.82
C TRP A 19 14.38 -9.96 -15.41
N ASN A 20 13.09 -10.15 -15.26
CA ASN A 20 12.39 -10.47 -14.01
C ASN A 20 12.55 -9.45 -12.87
N TYR A 21 13.08 -8.26 -13.10
CA TYR A 21 13.34 -7.33 -12.02
C TYR A 21 12.09 -6.89 -11.28
N SER A 22 11.04 -6.59 -12.00
CA SER A 22 9.74 -6.18 -11.43
C SER A 22 8.87 -7.36 -11.02
N SER A 23 9.16 -8.56 -11.48
CA SER A 23 8.42 -9.78 -11.18
C SER A 23 9.23 -10.65 -10.24
N ARG A 24 8.83 -10.67 -8.98
CA ARG A 24 9.35 -11.63 -8.00
C ARG A 24 8.58 -12.94 -8.09
N GLY A 25 8.98 -13.95 -7.34
CA GLY A 25 8.35 -15.27 -7.41
C GLY A 25 6.84 -15.24 -7.11
N TRP A 26 6.40 -14.37 -6.20
CA TRP A 26 4.98 -14.25 -5.88
C TRP A 26 4.15 -13.67 -7.02
N GLU A 27 4.62 -12.63 -7.66
CA GLU A 27 3.94 -12.02 -8.81
C GLU A 27 3.81 -13.02 -9.97
N THR A 28 4.87 -13.80 -10.23
CA THR A 28 4.84 -14.87 -11.23
C THR A 28 3.82 -15.95 -10.86
N TYR A 29 3.80 -16.39 -9.60
CA TYR A 29 2.82 -17.35 -9.11
C TYR A 29 1.37 -16.85 -9.30
N MET A 30 1.09 -15.60 -8.96
CA MET A 30 -0.25 -15.02 -9.12
C MET A 30 -0.64 -14.90 -10.60
N ALA A 31 0.32 -14.58 -11.49
CA ALA A 31 0.08 -14.55 -12.93
C ALA A 31 -0.29 -15.94 -13.46
N GLU A 32 0.38 -17.00 -13.02
CA GLU A 32 0.02 -18.39 -13.35
C GLU A 32 -1.37 -18.79 -12.83
N LYS A 33 -1.85 -18.13 -11.78
CA LYS A 33 -3.23 -18.30 -11.26
C LYS A 33 -4.28 -17.45 -11.98
N GLY A 34 -3.89 -16.73 -13.04
CA GLY A 34 -4.80 -15.97 -13.88
C GLY A 34 -5.00 -14.51 -13.46
N TYR A 35 -4.18 -14.00 -12.57
CA TYR A 35 -4.20 -12.58 -12.20
C TYR A 35 -3.24 -11.77 -13.08
N LEU A 36 -3.69 -10.62 -13.52
CA LEU A 36 -2.79 -9.62 -14.10
C LEU A 36 -2.10 -8.86 -12.95
N LEU A 37 -0.78 -8.79 -13.00
CA LEU A 37 0.02 -8.01 -12.05
C LEU A 37 0.45 -6.71 -12.73
N PHE A 38 0.17 -5.57 -12.09
CA PHE A 38 0.54 -4.26 -12.60
C PHE A 38 1.38 -3.51 -11.59
N ILE A 39 2.50 -2.96 -12.05
CA ILE A 39 3.44 -2.20 -11.24
C ILE A 39 3.75 -0.89 -11.96
N LEU A 40 3.66 0.22 -11.24
CA LEU A 40 3.93 1.55 -11.75
C LEU A 40 4.76 2.34 -10.73
N ASP A 41 5.87 2.93 -11.18
CA ASP A 41 6.63 3.89 -10.40
C ASP A 41 6.05 5.29 -10.60
N ASN A 42 5.44 5.80 -9.55
CA ASN A 42 4.84 7.12 -9.50
C ASN A 42 5.89 8.23 -9.28
N ARG A 43 5.49 9.48 -9.39
CA ARG A 43 6.33 10.62 -8.95
C ARG A 43 6.75 10.42 -7.49
N GLY A 44 7.96 10.85 -7.17
CA GLY A 44 8.67 10.52 -5.94
C GLY A 44 9.72 9.45 -6.14
N SER A 45 9.64 8.61 -7.21
CA SER A 45 10.68 7.63 -7.51
C SER A 45 11.93 8.31 -8.07
N GLU A 46 13.06 7.62 -7.93
CA GLU A 46 14.37 8.12 -8.33
C GLU A 46 14.63 8.06 -9.85
N ASN A 47 15.77 8.61 -10.27
CA ASN A 47 16.33 8.54 -11.63
C ASN A 47 15.54 9.29 -12.72
N ARG A 48 14.60 10.17 -12.35
CA ARG A 48 13.81 10.99 -13.29
C ARG A 48 13.94 12.49 -13.06
N GLY A 49 14.94 12.89 -12.27
CA GLY A 49 15.26 14.28 -11.98
C GLY A 49 14.48 14.86 -10.79
N LYS A 50 15.02 15.97 -10.26
CA LYS A 50 14.57 16.62 -9.01
C LYS A 50 13.07 16.93 -8.97
N ALA A 51 12.53 17.48 -10.06
CA ALA A 51 11.10 17.84 -10.10
C ALA A 51 10.17 16.64 -9.95
N PHE A 52 10.57 15.48 -10.48
CA PHE A 52 9.82 14.23 -10.36
C PHE A 52 9.94 13.66 -8.95
N GLU A 53 11.15 13.62 -8.38
CA GLU A 53 11.41 13.11 -7.03
C GLU A 53 10.74 13.94 -5.93
N GLN A 54 10.80 15.27 -6.05
CA GLN A 54 10.30 16.18 -5.01
C GLN A 54 8.81 16.51 -5.13
N ALA A 55 8.11 15.95 -6.12
CA ALA A 55 6.68 16.20 -6.31
C ALA A 55 5.82 15.78 -5.09
N THR A 56 6.30 14.85 -4.29
CA THR A 56 5.59 14.30 -3.12
C THR A 56 5.90 15.04 -1.81
N PHE A 57 6.86 15.97 -1.83
CA PHE A 57 7.29 16.71 -0.64
C PHE A 57 6.12 17.41 0.06
N ARG A 58 6.00 17.26 1.37
CA ARG A 58 4.95 17.77 2.27
C ARG A 58 3.54 17.17 2.04
N GLN A 59 3.40 16.18 1.15
CA GLN A 59 2.10 15.61 0.76
C GLN A 59 2.17 14.12 0.39
N LEU A 60 2.91 13.34 1.19
CA LEU A 60 3.06 11.89 0.96
C LEU A 60 1.72 11.21 0.72
N GLY A 61 1.66 10.32 -0.26
CA GLY A 61 0.46 9.59 -0.66
C GLY A 61 -0.45 10.35 -1.63
N GLN A 62 -0.41 11.69 -1.67
CA GLN A 62 -1.36 12.48 -2.45
C GLN A 62 -1.06 12.49 -3.96
N VAL A 63 0.20 12.69 -4.31
CA VAL A 63 0.66 12.67 -5.70
C VAL A 63 0.75 11.24 -6.19
N GLU A 64 1.26 10.36 -5.35
CA GLU A 64 1.41 8.93 -5.61
C GLU A 64 0.05 8.30 -5.97
N MET A 65 -1.01 8.57 -5.19
CA MET A 65 -2.35 8.07 -5.50
C MET A 65 -2.86 8.56 -6.86
N LYS A 66 -2.63 9.83 -7.21
CA LYS A 66 -3.05 10.37 -8.51
C LYS A 66 -2.36 9.66 -9.66
N ASP A 67 -1.08 9.37 -9.51
CA ASP A 67 -0.31 8.68 -10.54
C ASP A 67 -0.72 7.19 -10.64
N GLN A 68 -0.97 6.51 -9.51
CA GLN A 68 -1.51 5.15 -9.51
C GLN A 68 -2.88 5.10 -10.20
N MET A 69 -3.72 6.13 -10.00
CA MET A 69 -5.02 6.22 -10.69
C MET A 69 -4.88 6.42 -12.21
N LYS A 70 -3.80 7.07 -12.69
CA LYS A 70 -3.48 7.08 -14.12
C LYS A 70 -3.15 5.67 -14.65
N GLY A 71 -2.48 4.87 -13.83
CA GLY A 71 -2.29 3.44 -14.11
C GLY A 71 -3.62 2.69 -14.21
N VAL A 72 -4.56 2.96 -13.30
CA VAL A 72 -5.91 2.37 -13.36
C VAL A 72 -6.66 2.81 -14.62
N GLU A 73 -6.59 4.09 -15.00
CA GLU A 73 -7.19 4.59 -16.24
C GLU A 73 -6.64 3.83 -17.46
N TYR A 74 -5.33 3.61 -17.52
CA TYR A 74 -4.69 2.82 -18.56
C TYR A 74 -5.16 1.35 -18.55
N LEU A 75 -5.16 0.70 -17.39
CA LEU A 75 -5.62 -0.68 -17.25
C LEU A 75 -7.03 -0.88 -17.79
N LYS A 76 -7.94 0.08 -17.53
CA LYS A 76 -9.32 0.04 -18.02
C LYS A 76 -9.46 0.14 -19.56
N THR A 77 -8.42 0.55 -20.26
CA THR A 77 -8.41 0.54 -21.74
C THR A 77 -8.06 -0.83 -22.34
N LEU A 78 -7.54 -1.74 -21.52
CA LEU A 78 -7.09 -3.05 -21.98
C LEU A 78 -8.27 -4.04 -22.02
N PRO A 79 -8.53 -4.71 -23.16
CA PRO A 79 -9.75 -5.52 -23.32
C PRO A 79 -9.80 -6.79 -22.45
N TYR A 80 -8.67 -7.17 -21.86
CA TYR A 80 -8.54 -8.35 -21.00
C TYR A 80 -8.54 -8.00 -19.50
N VAL A 81 -8.71 -6.71 -19.15
CA VAL A 81 -8.82 -6.24 -17.77
C VAL A 81 -10.29 -6.11 -17.38
N ASP A 82 -10.67 -6.79 -16.30
CA ASP A 82 -11.97 -6.59 -15.67
C ASP A 82 -11.89 -5.39 -14.70
N ALA A 83 -12.50 -4.28 -15.09
CA ALA A 83 -12.47 -3.03 -14.33
C ALA A 83 -13.16 -3.14 -12.96
N ASP A 84 -14.03 -4.13 -12.76
CA ASP A 84 -14.72 -4.38 -11.50
C ASP A 84 -13.95 -5.34 -10.58
N LYS A 85 -12.81 -5.86 -11.04
CA LYS A 85 -11.96 -6.80 -10.31
C LYS A 85 -10.52 -6.29 -10.19
N ILE A 86 -10.37 -5.11 -9.60
CA ILE A 86 -9.08 -4.49 -9.30
C ILE A 86 -8.80 -4.57 -7.81
N GLY A 87 -7.67 -5.19 -7.47
CA GLY A 87 -7.12 -5.26 -6.12
C GLY A 87 -5.81 -4.49 -6.01
N VAL A 88 -5.34 -4.29 -4.79
CA VAL A 88 -4.08 -3.59 -4.50
C VAL A 88 -3.33 -4.26 -3.35
N HIS A 89 -2.02 -4.35 -3.47
CA HIS A 89 -1.14 -4.90 -2.45
C HIS A 89 0.13 -4.08 -2.32
N GLY A 90 0.59 -3.90 -1.10
CA GLY A 90 1.87 -3.27 -0.81
C GLY A 90 2.31 -3.45 0.64
N TRP A 91 3.60 -3.26 0.87
CA TRP A 91 4.23 -3.43 2.18
C TRP A 91 4.85 -2.11 2.67
N SER A 92 4.80 -1.82 3.97
CA SER A 92 5.39 -0.61 4.56
C SER A 92 4.74 0.67 4.02
N PHE A 93 5.48 1.53 3.34
CA PHE A 93 4.90 2.65 2.57
C PHE A 93 3.86 2.14 1.57
N GLY A 94 4.09 0.99 0.95
CA GLY A 94 3.11 0.34 0.07
C GLY A 94 1.85 -0.11 0.81
N GLY A 95 1.96 -0.49 2.08
CA GLY A 95 0.81 -0.74 2.95
C GLY A 95 0.00 0.54 3.22
N PHE A 96 0.67 1.65 3.51
CA PHE A 96 0.06 2.98 3.58
C PHE A 96 -0.66 3.34 2.27
N MET A 97 -0.01 3.13 1.12
CA MET A 97 -0.59 3.38 -0.19
C MET A 97 -1.81 2.49 -0.47
N THR A 98 -1.75 1.21 -0.07
CA THR A 98 -2.87 0.26 -0.22
C THR A 98 -4.10 0.78 0.51
N ILE A 99 -3.98 1.16 1.77
CA ILE A 99 -5.10 1.71 2.55
C ILE A 99 -5.54 3.06 1.98
N SER A 100 -4.59 3.94 1.61
CA SER A 100 -4.89 5.22 0.98
C SER A 100 -5.73 5.07 -0.29
N LEU A 101 -5.36 4.16 -1.17
CA LEU A 101 -6.09 3.89 -2.42
C LEU A 101 -7.48 3.31 -2.14
N MET A 102 -7.59 2.34 -1.23
CA MET A 102 -8.88 1.73 -0.89
C MET A 102 -9.85 2.70 -0.23
N THR A 103 -9.36 3.66 0.53
CA THR A 103 -10.22 4.63 1.24
C THR A 103 -10.52 5.90 0.44
N ASN A 104 -9.65 6.30 -0.48
CA ASN A 104 -9.89 7.46 -1.35
C ASN A 104 -10.60 7.07 -2.66
N TYR A 105 -10.44 5.83 -3.12
CA TYR A 105 -11.07 5.30 -4.34
C TYR A 105 -11.83 3.99 -4.07
N PRO A 106 -12.79 4.00 -3.11
CA PRO A 106 -13.44 2.78 -2.61
C PRO A 106 -14.30 2.07 -3.65
N ASP A 107 -14.66 2.75 -4.73
CA ASP A 107 -15.44 2.15 -5.81
C ASP A 107 -14.55 1.46 -6.87
N VAL A 108 -13.23 1.70 -6.84
CA VAL A 108 -12.25 1.11 -7.75
C VAL A 108 -11.63 -0.15 -7.17
N PHE A 109 -11.08 -0.05 -5.97
CA PHE A 109 -10.35 -1.15 -5.34
C PHE A 109 -11.29 -2.02 -4.52
N LYS A 110 -11.47 -3.28 -4.96
CA LYS A 110 -12.40 -4.22 -4.32
C LYS A 110 -11.75 -5.00 -3.19
N VAL A 111 -10.48 -5.31 -3.33
CA VAL A 111 -9.70 -6.10 -2.36
C VAL A 111 -8.32 -5.47 -2.17
N GLY A 112 -7.87 -5.38 -0.93
CA GLY A 112 -6.52 -4.92 -0.61
C GLY A 112 -5.85 -5.75 0.48
N VAL A 113 -4.53 -5.89 0.37
CA VAL A 113 -3.71 -6.47 1.43
C VAL A 113 -2.58 -5.51 1.77
N ALA A 114 -2.65 -4.91 2.95
CA ALA A 114 -1.70 -3.92 3.46
C ALA A 114 -0.78 -4.55 4.51
N GLY A 115 0.50 -4.67 4.20
CA GLY A 115 1.48 -5.21 5.15
C GLY A 115 2.28 -4.12 5.85
N GLY A 116 2.42 -4.19 7.19
CA GLY A 116 3.18 -3.25 8.00
C GLY A 116 2.91 -1.78 7.69
N PRO A 117 1.64 -1.34 7.56
CA PRO A 117 1.32 -0.02 7.00
C PRO A 117 1.62 1.11 7.95
N VAL A 118 2.27 2.16 7.47
CA VAL A 118 2.23 3.46 8.16
C VAL A 118 0.80 4.00 8.10
N ILE A 119 0.26 4.42 9.23
CA ILE A 119 -1.11 4.96 9.33
C ILE A 119 -1.11 6.46 9.52
N ASP A 120 -0.20 6.96 10.32
CA ASP A 120 -0.05 8.38 10.58
C ASP A 120 1.44 8.74 10.64
N TRP A 121 1.84 9.71 9.85
CA TRP A 121 3.25 10.12 9.76
C TRP A 121 3.77 10.81 11.02
N HIS A 122 2.91 11.28 11.93
CA HIS A 122 3.32 11.79 13.24
C HIS A 122 4.01 10.72 14.11
N TRP A 123 3.75 9.44 13.86
CA TRP A 123 4.27 8.33 14.66
C TRP A 123 5.41 7.58 13.98
N TYR A 124 5.76 7.98 12.78
CA TYR A 124 6.90 7.40 12.10
C TYR A 124 8.20 8.07 12.54
N GLU A 125 9.33 7.42 12.32
CA GLU A 125 10.63 7.95 12.76
C GLU A 125 10.92 9.30 12.10
N VAL A 126 11.49 10.23 12.91
CA VAL A 126 11.67 11.64 12.55
C VAL A 126 12.55 11.85 11.32
N MET A 127 13.64 11.09 11.21
CA MET A 127 14.60 11.23 10.10
C MET A 127 13.98 10.99 8.73
N TYR A 128 12.98 10.10 8.66
CA TYR A 128 12.21 9.86 7.45
C TYR A 128 11.02 10.82 7.35
N GLY A 129 10.19 10.86 8.40
CA GLY A 129 8.95 11.64 8.42
C GLY A 129 9.19 13.11 8.09
N GLU A 130 10.07 13.78 8.81
CA GLU A 130 10.33 15.22 8.61
C GLU A 130 11.10 15.52 7.32
N ARG A 131 11.92 14.58 6.84
CA ARG A 131 12.59 14.74 5.52
C ARG A 131 11.58 14.95 4.40
N TYR A 132 10.47 14.24 4.41
CA TYR A 132 9.51 14.23 3.31
C TYR A 132 8.24 15.02 3.58
N MET A 133 7.93 15.28 4.85
CA MET A 133 6.72 15.98 5.27
C MET A 133 6.98 17.34 5.92
N ASP A 134 8.24 17.72 6.14
CA ASP A 134 8.59 18.79 7.07
C ASP A 134 8.17 18.47 8.52
N THR A 135 8.25 19.41 9.45
CA THR A 135 7.78 19.17 10.81
C THR A 135 6.24 19.22 10.89
N PRO A 136 5.62 18.54 11.87
CA PRO A 136 4.18 18.67 12.10
C PRO A 136 3.73 20.12 12.35
N GLN A 137 4.61 20.93 12.96
CA GLN A 137 4.34 22.37 13.26
C GLN A 137 4.33 23.23 12.00
N THR A 138 5.20 22.93 11.03
CA THR A 138 5.31 23.70 9.79
C THR A 138 4.38 23.20 8.68
N ASN A 139 3.86 21.95 8.79
CA ASN A 139 2.99 21.33 7.82
C ASN A 139 1.79 20.59 8.44
N PRO A 140 1.03 21.20 9.38
CA PRO A 140 -0.05 20.49 10.08
C PRO A 140 -1.13 19.96 9.14
N GLU A 141 -1.48 20.72 8.11
CA GLU A 141 -2.49 20.30 7.12
C GLU A 141 -2.01 19.13 6.24
N GLY A 142 -0.72 19.06 5.91
CA GLY A 142 -0.14 17.93 5.20
C GLY A 142 -0.24 16.65 6.02
N TYR A 143 0.17 16.68 7.29
CA TYR A 143 0.05 15.53 8.19
C TYR A 143 -1.40 15.10 8.38
N LYS A 144 -2.31 16.02 8.61
CA LYS A 144 -3.74 15.73 8.75
C LYS A 144 -4.32 15.07 7.49
N LYS A 145 -3.97 15.60 6.33
CA LYS A 145 -4.47 15.12 5.03
C LYS A 145 -3.99 13.71 4.70
N THR A 146 -2.77 13.36 5.12
CA THR A 146 -2.18 12.05 4.86
C THR A 146 -2.55 10.99 5.90
N SER A 147 -3.05 11.39 7.06
CA SER A 147 -3.44 10.46 8.13
C SER A 147 -4.62 9.60 7.71
N LEU A 148 -4.43 8.28 7.73
CA LEU A 148 -5.47 7.32 7.37
C LEU A 148 -6.59 7.21 8.41
N LEU A 149 -6.37 7.72 9.62
CA LEU A 149 -7.37 7.68 10.69
C LEU A 149 -8.66 8.39 10.30
N TYR A 150 -8.55 9.52 9.59
CA TYR A 150 -9.72 10.29 9.13
C TYR A 150 -10.46 9.64 7.96
N GLN A 151 -9.84 8.65 7.34
CA GLN A 151 -10.34 7.99 6.13
C GLN A 151 -10.95 6.62 6.43
N ALA A 152 -10.82 6.10 7.64
CA ALA A 152 -11.30 4.76 8.04
C ALA A 152 -12.78 4.53 7.67
N LYS A 153 -13.61 5.56 7.77
CA LYS A 153 -15.05 5.53 7.41
C LYS A 153 -15.35 5.29 5.93
N ASN A 154 -14.37 5.52 5.06
CA ASN A 154 -14.56 5.42 3.61
C ASN A 154 -14.28 4.00 3.07
N LEU A 155 -13.79 3.09 3.90
CA LEU A 155 -13.49 1.73 3.50
C LEU A 155 -14.77 0.99 3.10
N LYS A 156 -14.84 0.52 1.84
CA LYS A 156 -15.95 -0.30 1.31
C LYS A 156 -15.52 -1.70 0.94
N GLY A 157 -14.33 -1.84 0.33
CA GLY A 157 -13.79 -3.11 -0.14
C GLY A 157 -13.28 -4.01 0.99
N LYS A 158 -12.87 -5.22 0.63
CA LYS A 158 -12.22 -6.18 1.54
C LYS A 158 -10.77 -5.79 1.77
N LEU A 159 -10.41 -5.45 3.00
CA LEU A 159 -9.05 -5.08 3.39
C LEU A 159 -8.52 -6.05 4.42
N GLN A 160 -7.37 -6.67 4.15
CA GLN A 160 -6.56 -7.36 5.15
C GLN A 160 -5.35 -6.50 5.52
N ILE A 161 -5.16 -6.30 6.82
CA ILE A 161 -3.97 -5.67 7.39
C ILE A 161 -3.12 -6.76 8.03
N ILE A 162 -1.81 -6.76 7.74
CA ILE A 162 -0.86 -7.75 8.27
C ILE A 162 0.26 -7.02 9.00
N GLN A 163 0.60 -7.48 10.21
CA GLN A 163 1.60 -6.82 11.06
C GLN A 163 2.50 -7.84 11.76
N GLY A 164 3.81 -7.59 11.73
CA GLY A 164 4.76 -8.28 12.61
C GLY A 164 4.69 -7.68 14.03
N LEU A 165 4.60 -8.51 15.06
CA LEU A 165 4.45 -8.00 16.41
C LEU A 165 5.72 -7.36 16.97
N ASN A 166 6.89 -7.76 16.49
CA ASN A 166 8.20 -7.19 16.86
C ASN A 166 8.71 -6.18 15.81
N ASP A 167 7.80 -5.60 15.03
CA ASP A 167 8.13 -4.56 14.06
C ASP A 167 8.53 -3.27 14.79
N VAL A 168 9.79 -2.90 14.67
CA VAL A 168 10.36 -1.65 15.23
C VAL A 168 10.48 -0.55 14.18
N THR A 169 10.20 -0.85 12.91
CA THR A 169 10.21 0.10 11.80
C THR A 169 8.87 0.80 11.68
N VAL A 170 7.79 0.01 11.57
CA VAL A 170 6.41 0.50 11.66
C VAL A 170 5.76 -0.21 12.84
N VAL A 171 5.76 0.46 13.96
CA VAL A 171 5.31 -0.13 15.23
C VAL A 171 3.84 -0.56 15.20
N PRO A 172 3.47 -1.68 15.85
CA PRO A 172 2.11 -2.22 15.81
C PRO A 172 1.00 -1.24 16.20
N GLN A 173 1.33 -0.18 16.94
CA GLN A 173 0.39 0.88 17.31
C GLN A 173 -0.25 1.57 16.10
N HIS A 174 0.43 1.66 14.96
CA HIS A 174 -0.16 2.14 13.71
C HIS A 174 -1.43 1.35 13.37
N CYS A 175 -1.30 0.03 13.26
CA CYS A 175 -2.42 -0.86 12.93
C CYS A 175 -3.52 -0.82 14.00
N LEU A 176 -3.15 -0.93 15.28
CA LEU A 176 -4.12 -0.95 16.38
C LEU A 176 -4.94 0.34 16.45
N THR A 177 -4.31 1.49 16.21
CA THR A 177 -5.02 2.77 16.21
C THR A 177 -5.93 2.92 14.98
N PHE A 178 -5.52 2.41 13.82
CA PHE A 178 -6.39 2.36 12.64
C PHE A 178 -7.60 1.46 12.85
N LEU A 179 -7.41 0.26 13.45
CA LEU A 179 -8.51 -0.62 13.80
C LEU A 179 -9.51 0.05 14.76
N LYS A 180 -8.99 0.80 15.76
CA LYS A 180 -9.86 1.59 16.65
C LYS A 180 -10.69 2.62 15.86
N ALA A 181 -10.08 3.30 14.88
CA ALA A 181 -10.79 4.25 14.02
C ALA A 181 -11.83 3.54 13.13
N CYS A 182 -11.52 2.35 12.59
CA CYS A 182 -12.46 1.54 11.82
C CYS A 182 -13.65 1.09 12.65
N ILE A 183 -13.42 0.61 13.88
CA ILE A 183 -14.50 0.22 14.81
C ILE A 183 -15.43 1.41 15.07
N ALA A 184 -14.88 2.59 15.36
CA ALA A 184 -15.67 3.80 15.59
C ALA A 184 -16.45 4.24 14.34
N ALA A 185 -15.93 3.96 13.15
CA ALA A 185 -16.57 4.27 11.86
C ALA A 185 -17.52 3.18 11.37
N GLY A 186 -17.57 2.01 12.02
CA GLY A 186 -18.40 0.86 11.61
C GLY A 186 -17.81 0.08 10.41
N THR A 187 -16.54 0.30 10.05
CA THR A 187 -15.86 -0.47 9.01
C THR A 187 -15.09 -1.65 9.59
N GLN A 188 -14.92 -2.73 8.84
CA GLN A 188 -14.43 -4.02 9.35
C GLN A 188 -13.31 -4.60 8.48
N PRO A 189 -12.08 -4.06 8.56
CA PRO A 189 -10.92 -4.71 7.95
C PRO A 189 -10.55 -5.99 8.72
N ASP A 190 -10.03 -6.98 7.99
CA ASP A 190 -9.40 -8.15 8.60
C ASP A 190 -8.01 -7.79 9.11
N PHE A 191 -7.61 -8.34 10.26
CA PHE A 191 -6.31 -8.11 10.84
C PHE A 191 -5.60 -9.41 11.17
N PHE A 192 -4.36 -9.56 10.71
CA PHE A 192 -3.54 -10.72 11.01
C PHE A 192 -2.19 -10.31 11.57
N VAL A 193 -1.83 -10.93 12.68
CA VAL A 193 -0.57 -10.66 13.39
C VAL A 193 0.37 -11.85 13.27
N TYR A 194 1.64 -11.56 13.01
CA TYR A 194 2.72 -12.53 13.10
C TYR A 194 3.46 -12.34 14.43
N PRO A 195 3.21 -13.18 15.43
CA PRO A 195 3.89 -13.10 16.72
C PRO A 195 5.40 -13.34 16.56
N GLY A 196 6.19 -12.45 17.17
CA GLY A 196 7.64 -12.56 17.14
C GLY A 196 8.33 -12.05 15.87
N GLU A 197 7.58 -11.74 14.81
CA GLU A 197 8.16 -11.34 13.53
C GLU A 197 8.44 -9.83 13.44
N PRO A 198 9.56 -9.45 12.79
CA PRO A 198 9.91 -8.06 12.53
C PRO A 198 9.16 -7.50 11.31
N HIS A 199 9.56 -6.29 10.87
CA HIS A 199 8.99 -5.62 9.70
C HIS A 199 9.07 -6.45 8.41
N ASN A 200 10.21 -7.11 8.17
CA ASN A 200 10.43 -7.95 7.00
C ASN A 200 10.55 -9.42 7.40
N MET A 201 9.55 -10.19 7.11
CA MET A 201 9.51 -11.62 7.40
C MET A 201 10.37 -12.42 6.43
N ARG A 202 11.04 -13.45 6.92
CA ARG A 202 11.95 -14.29 6.14
C ARG A 202 11.67 -15.78 6.36
N GLY A 203 12.26 -16.63 5.49
CA GLY A 203 12.15 -18.08 5.62
C GLY A 203 10.71 -18.58 5.56
N HIS A 204 10.37 -19.49 6.44
CA HIS A 204 9.04 -20.12 6.49
C HIS A 204 7.91 -19.10 6.69
N GLN A 205 8.12 -18.08 7.51
CA GLN A 205 7.12 -17.03 7.75
C GLN A 205 6.84 -16.20 6.50
N SER A 206 7.84 -15.98 5.65
CA SER A 206 7.65 -15.33 4.34
C SER A 206 6.79 -16.18 3.41
N THR A 207 6.98 -17.51 3.40
CA THR A 207 6.13 -18.42 2.61
C THR A 207 4.69 -18.36 3.09
N HIS A 208 4.46 -18.53 4.38
CA HIS A 208 3.12 -18.44 4.97
C HIS A 208 2.46 -17.07 4.71
N LEU A 209 3.23 -15.99 4.75
CA LEU A 209 2.76 -14.64 4.44
C LEU A 209 2.24 -14.55 3.01
N HIS A 210 3.02 -15.01 2.03
CA HIS A 210 2.61 -14.95 0.61
C HIS A 210 1.44 -15.88 0.30
N GLU A 211 1.36 -17.05 0.95
CA GLU A 211 0.18 -17.92 0.89
C GLU A 211 -1.07 -17.21 1.43
N ARG A 212 -0.95 -16.53 2.57
CA ARG A 212 -2.05 -15.77 3.15
C ARG A 212 -2.52 -14.62 2.23
N ILE A 213 -1.59 -13.87 1.67
CA ILE A 213 -1.89 -12.80 0.71
C ILE A 213 -2.63 -13.39 -0.51
N SER A 214 -2.10 -14.48 -1.06
CA SER A 214 -2.70 -15.16 -2.23
C SER A 214 -4.12 -15.64 -1.93
N ASN A 215 -4.31 -16.32 -0.82
CA ASN A 215 -5.62 -16.85 -0.43
C ASN A 215 -6.64 -15.72 -0.24
N TYR A 216 -6.24 -14.58 0.30
CA TYR A 216 -7.15 -13.45 0.44
C TYR A 216 -7.64 -12.92 -0.92
N PHE A 217 -6.75 -12.83 -1.92
CA PHE A 217 -7.16 -12.50 -3.27
C PHE A 217 -7.99 -13.60 -3.93
N PHE A 218 -7.66 -14.88 -3.71
CA PHE A 218 -8.46 -16.00 -4.22
C PHE A 218 -9.87 -16.03 -3.66
N ASP A 219 -10.05 -15.62 -2.42
CA ASP A 219 -11.36 -15.63 -1.77
C ASP A 219 -12.24 -14.45 -2.22
N TYR A 220 -11.66 -13.28 -2.43
CA TYR A 220 -12.43 -12.04 -2.57
C TYR A 220 -12.28 -11.30 -3.92
N LEU A 221 -11.29 -11.65 -4.74
CA LEU A 221 -11.05 -11.01 -6.04
C LEU A 221 -11.15 -12.05 -7.20
N LYS A 222 -12.30 -12.67 -7.33
CA LYS A 222 -12.58 -13.69 -8.38
C LYS A 222 -13.27 -13.08 -9.58
#